data_e99e4b85656b833095e36a26d11938d3
#
_entry.id   e99e4b85656b833095e36a26d11938d3
#
_cell.length_a   1.000
_cell.length_b   1.000
_cell.length_c   1.000
_cell.angle_alpha   90.00
_cell.angle_beta   90.00
_cell.angle_gamma   90.00
#
_symmetry.space_group_name_H-M   'P 1'
#
loop_
_entity.id
_entity.type
_entity.pdbx_description
1 polymer ?
#
loop_
_entity_poly.entity_id
_entity_poly.type
_entity_poly.pdbx_seq_one_letter_code
_entity_poly.pdbx_strand_id
1 'polypeptide(L)' 'GQHHAWMVRTARWKYVHWTSGHRPQLFDLEADPGEFHDLGADAAHEGAREAMRGRLLGWFTGLKRRTTITWEEAE' A
#
# COMPACT_ATOMS: atom_id res chain seq x y z
N GLY A 1 -13.84 16.32 -5.63
CA GLY A 1 -13.05 15.67 -6.63
C GLY A 1 -12.81 14.21 -6.33
N GLN A 2 -12.24 13.56 -7.30
CA GLN A 2 -11.92 12.15 -7.17
C GLN A 2 -10.50 11.98 -6.73
N HIS A 3 -10.28 10.99 -5.86
CA HIS A 3 -8.97 10.61 -5.41
C HIS A 3 -8.64 9.24 -5.99
N HIS A 4 -7.42 9.09 -6.46
CA HIS A 4 -6.95 7.84 -7.02
C HIS A 4 -5.90 7.24 -6.11
N ALA A 5 -5.91 5.93 -5.99
CA ALA A 5 -4.97 5.22 -5.16
C ALA A 5 -4.45 3.98 -5.87
N TRP A 6 -3.20 3.66 -5.64
CA TRP A 6 -2.59 2.41 -6.06
C TRP A 6 -2.44 1.52 -4.84
N MET A 7 -2.81 0.26 -4.98
CA MET A 7 -2.74 -0.68 -3.89
C MET A 7 -1.83 -1.84 -4.24
N VAL A 8 -0.92 -2.17 -3.32
CA VAL A 8 -0.05 -3.33 -3.41
C VAL A 8 -0.43 -4.28 -2.30
N ARG A 9 -0.65 -5.53 -2.63
CA ARG A 9 -1.04 -6.56 -1.68
C ARG A 9 -0.07 -7.72 -1.72
N THR A 10 0.29 -8.20 -0.53
CA THR A 10 0.96 -9.49 -0.37
C THR A 10 0.09 -10.34 0.57
N ALA A 11 0.57 -11.54 0.93
CA ALA A 11 -0.17 -12.37 1.88
C ALA A 11 -0.36 -11.69 3.23
N ARG A 12 0.61 -10.86 3.65
CA ARG A 12 0.58 -10.22 4.95
C ARG A 12 0.23 -8.74 4.89
N TRP A 13 0.68 -8.01 3.89
CA TRP A 13 0.61 -6.55 3.88
C TRP A 13 -0.31 -6.01 2.81
N LYS A 14 -0.99 -4.92 3.12
CA LYS A 14 -1.70 -4.09 2.14
C LYS A 14 -1.17 -2.68 2.27
N TYR A 15 -0.69 -2.14 1.16
CA TYR A 15 -0.16 -0.78 1.08
C TYR A 15 -0.97 0.03 0.09
N VAL A 16 -1.43 1.21 0.49
CA VAL A 16 -2.22 2.10 -0.35
C VAL A 16 -1.48 3.41 -0.52
N HIS A 17 -1.20 3.75 -1.76
CA HIS A 17 -0.53 5.01 -2.11
C HIS A 17 -1.54 5.94 -2.78
N TRP A 18 -1.79 7.07 -2.16
CA TRP A 18 -2.76 8.04 -2.66
C TRP A 18 -2.07 9.06 -3.55
N THR A 19 -2.63 9.28 -4.75
CA THR A 19 -2.08 10.26 -5.71
C THR A 19 -2.48 11.70 -5.37
N SER A 20 -3.42 11.86 -4.44
CA SER A 20 -3.91 13.17 -4.04
C SER A 20 -3.09 13.84 -2.93
N GLY A 21 -1.98 13.24 -2.53
CA GLY A 21 -1.12 13.79 -1.48
C GLY A 21 -1.45 13.32 -0.08
N HIS A 22 -2.44 12.45 0.07
CA HIS A 22 -2.72 11.84 1.37
C HIS A 22 -1.59 10.90 1.78
N ARG A 23 -1.39 10.78 3.08
CA ARG A 23 -0.41 9.87 3.64
C ARG A 23 -0.73 8.44 3.22
N PRO A 24 0.30 7.64 2.85
CA PRO A 24 0.09 6.23 2.54
C PRO A 24 -0.49 5.47 3.73
N GLN A 25 -1.25 4.43 3.43
CA GLN A 25 -1.82 3.55 4.43
C GLN A 25 -1.16 2.17 4.35
N LEU A 26 -1.01 1.53 5.50
CA LEU A 26 -0.44 0.20 5.59
C LEU A 26 -1.28 -0.63 6.56
N PHE A 27 -1.60 -1.85 6.15
CA PHE A 27 -2.36 -2.77 7.00
C PHE A 27 -1.65 -4.12 7.08
N ASP A 28 -1.61 -4.68 8.28
CA ASP A 28 -1.10 -6.02 8.53
C ASP A 28 -2.28 -6.99 8.46
N LEU A 29 -2.44 -7.66 7.35
CA LEU A 29 -3.60 -8.51 7.10
C LEU A 29 -3.62 -9.78 7.94
N GLU A 30 -2.46 -10.21 8.45
CA GLU A 30 -2.39 -11.35 9.35
C GLU A 30 -2.90 -11.00 10.74
N ALA A 31 -2.48 -9.87 11.28
CA ALA A 31 -2.88 -9.44 12.61
C ALA A 31 -4.22 -8.69 12.59
N ASP A 32 -4.58 -8.11 11.45
CA ASP A 32 -5.74 -7.21 11.33
C ASP A 32 -6.44 -7.44 9.99
N PRO A 33 -7.06 -8.60 9.78
CA PRO A 33 -7.71 -8.89 8.50
C PRO A 33 -8.87 -7.95 8.17
N GLY A 34 -9.42 -7.28 9.16
CA GLY A 34 -10.49 -6.31 8.95
C GLY A 34 -10.02 -4.92 8.58
N GLU A 35 -8.70 -4.69 8.57
CA GLU A 35 -8.12 -3.40 8.20
C GLU A 35 -8.63 -2.25 9.08
N PHE A 36 -8.69 -2.48 10.39
CA PHE A 36 -9.15 -1.46 11.34
C PHE A 36 -8.05 -0.51 11.78
N HIS A 37 -6.77 -0.92 11.65
CA HIS A 37 -5.63 -0.15 12.14
C HIS A 37 -4.68 0.19 11.01
N ASP A 38 -4.65 1.45 10.63
CA ASP A 38 -3.74 1.96 9.62
C ASP A 38 -2.36 2.19 10.25
N LEU A 39 -1.37 1.46 9.78
CA LEU A 39 0.01 1.52 10.26
C LEU A 39 0.88 2.45 9.41
N GLY A 40 0.29 3.22 8.52
CA GLY A 40 1.02 4.05 7.57
C GLY A 40 1.91 5.11 8.21
N ALA A 41 1.58 5.55 9.43
CA ALA A 41 2.36 6.53 10.18
C ALA A 41 3.09 5.92 11.38
N ASP A 42 3.01 4.61 11.57
CA ASP A 42 3.63 3.95 12.70
C ASP A 42 5.12 3.74 12.43
N ALA A 43 5.97 4.37 13.23
CA ALA A 43 7.42 4.27 13.07
C ALA A 43 7.93 2.84 13.22
N ALA A 44 7.27 2.01 14.02
CA ALA A 44 7.64 0.62 14.21
C ALA A 44 7.45 -0.23 12.93
N HIS A 45 6.65 0.26 11.99
CA HIS A 45 6.34 -0.45 10.74
C HIS A 45 6.94 0.24 9.50
N GLU A 46 7.89 1.12 9.72
CA GLU A 46 8.52 1.85 8.61
C GLU A 46 9.20 0.91 7.61
N GLY A 47 9.87 -0.13 8.09
CA GLY A 47 10.53 -1.10 7.22
C GLY A 47 9.56 -1.81 6.30
N ALA A 48 8.41 -2.25 6.83
CA ALA A 48 7.38 -2.90 6.04
C ALA A 48 6.78 -1.94 5.03
N ARG A 49 6.51 -0.70 5.44
CA ARG A 49 5.98 0.33 4.55
C ARG A 49 6.92 0.61 3.38
N GLU A 50 8.22 0.74 3.66
CA GLU A 50 9.19 1.01 2.61
C GLU A 50 9.38 -0.19 1.67
N ALA A 51 9.31 -1.40 2.19
CA ALA A 51 9.36 -2.60 1.36
C ALA A 51 8.17 -2.65 0.40
N MET A 52 6.99 -2.32 0.86
CA MET A 52 5.78 -2.30 0.03
C MET A 52 5.81 -1.16 -0.99
N ARG A 53 6.31 0.00 -0.58
CA ARG A 53 6.51 1.12 -1.49
C ARG A 53 7.48 0.75 -2.62
N GLY A 54 8.55 0.02 -2.28
CA GLY A 54 9.49 -0.46 -3.27
C GLY A 54 8.85 -1.41 -4.28
N ARG A 55 7.92 -2.26 -3.84
CA ARG A 55 7.18 -3.14 -4.75
C ARG A 55 6.34 -2.34 -5.75
N LEU A 56 5.67 -1.30 -5.27
CA LEU A 56 4.86 -0.45 -6.13
C LEU A 56 5.72 0.26 -7.17
N LEU A 57 6.85 0.84 -6.75
CA LEU A 57 7.77 1.52 -7.65
C LEU A 57 8.36 0.54 -8.69
N GLY A 58 8.69 -0.68 -8.25
CA GLY A 58 9.17 -1.71 -9.15
C GLY A 58 8.15 -2.08 -10.22
N TRP A 59 6.88 -2.12 -9.85
CA TRP A 59 5.81 -2.39 -10.82
C TRP A 59 5.72 -1.27 -11.87
N PHE A 60 5.79 0.00 -11.45
CA PHE A 60 5.76 1.13 -12.36
C PHE A 60 6.95 1.16 -13.31
N THR A 61 8.09 0.66 -12.89
CA THR A 61 9.27 0.59 -13.75
C THR A 61 9.31 -0.67 -14.61
N GLY A 62 8.34 -1.57 -14.43
CA GLY A 62 8.28 -2.81 -15.18
C GLY A 62 9.22 -3.90 -14.67
N LEU A 63 9.82 -3.71 -13.51
CA LEU A 63 10.77 -4.67 -12.95
C LEU A 63 10.11 -5.79 -12.16
N LYS A 64 8.89 -5.60 -11.72
CA LYS A 64 8.15 -6.58 -10.92
C LYS A 64 6.93 -7.08 -11.67
N ARG A 65 6.82 -8.38 -11.81
CA ARG A 65 5.74 -8.99 -12.58
C ARG A 65 4.78 -9.81 -11.76
N ARG A 66 5.15 -10.13 -10.50
CA ARG A 66 4.36 -11.01 -9.64
C ARG A 66 3.68 -10.26 -8.49
N THR A 67 3.87 -8.96 -8.44
CA THR A 67 3.22 -8.13 -7.45
C THR A 67 1.81 -7.81 -7.92
N THR A 68 0.83 -8.04 -7.08
CA THR A 68 -0.55 -7.68 -7.38
C THR A 68 -0.74 -6.20 -7.11
N ILE A 69 -1.07 -5.46 -8.15
CA ILE A 69 -1.33 -4.03 -8.06
C ILE A 69 -2.78 -3.80 -8.47
N THR A 70 -3.52 -3.12 -7.62
CA THR A 70 -4.89 -2.76 -7.91
C THR A 70 -5.01 -1.25 -7.90
N TRP A 71 -5.64 -0.71 -8.93
CA TRP A 71 -5.94 0.71 -9.00
C TRP A 71 -7.31 0.94 -8.40
N GLU A 72 -7.40 1.89 -7.48
CA GLU A 72 -8.65 2.22 -6.83
C GLU A 72 -8.96 3.70 -7.00
N GLU A 73 -10.23 4.01 -7.16
CA GLU A 73 -10.72 5.36 -7.22
C GLU A 73 -11.60 5.59 -6.01
N ALA A 74 -11.33 6.69 -5.28
CA ALA A 74 -12.10 7.05 -4.09
C ALA A 74 -12.60 8.47 -4.19
N GLU A 75 -13.75 8.72 -3.62
CA GLU A 75 -14.39 10.03 -3.60
C GLU A 75 -14.19 10.74 -2.27
#